data_9cde6e827ca538c751478c1d6779df25
#
_entry.id   9cde6e827ca538c751478c1d6779df25
#
_cell.length_a   1.000
_cell.length_b   1.000
_cell.length_c   1.000
_cell.angle_alpha   90.00
_cell.angle_beta   90.00
_cell.angle_gamma   90.00
#
_symmetry.space_group_name_H-M   'P 1'
#
loop_
_entity.id
_entity.type
_entity.pdbx_description
1 polymer ?
#
loop_
_entity_poly.entity_id
_entity_poly.type
_entity_poly.pdbx_seq_one_letter_code
_entity_poly.pdbx_strand_id
1 'polypeptide(L)'
;MSIPKLKDLLEVNVHLTKEERKIGGVAIVSEGEVMMVRRAENAGKYPNYWAVPMGGVEEGETFREGAVRELKEETMLDFNPKSLVYLGTIKDGKYNRLVKLYKADMDGKPEPTLDHEHSEWGYYNPKELPHPIEDRMKQILELNL
;
A
#
# COMPACT_ATOMS: atom_id res chain seq x y z
N MET A 1 -8.96 17.24 40.65
CA MET A 1 -8.43 17.08 40.02
C MET A 1 -7.84 16.67 39.56
N SER A 2 -8.40 16.49 39.44
CA SER A 2 -7.91 16.56 38.89
C SER A 2 -7.11 15.92 38.30
N ILE A 3 -6.64 15.60 38.80
CA ILE A 3 -5.78 14.72 38.17
C ILE A 3 -6.39 13.43 37.73
N PRO A 4 -7.33 12.93 38.40
CA PRO A 4 -8.05 11.81 37.85
C PRO A 4 -8.63 12.18 36.56
N LYS A 5 -9.07 13.37 36.49
CA LYS A 5 -9.46 13.89 35.30
C LYS A 5 -8.34 13.88 34.36
N LEU A 6 -7.19 14.19 34.80
CA LEU A 6 -6.03 14.13 33.99
C LEU A 6 -5.81 12.74 33.49
N LYS A 7 -6.02 11.77 34.34
CA LYS A 7 -5.86 10.41 33.94
C LYS A 7 -6.85 10.05 32.86
N ASP A 8 -8.08 10.47 33.03
CA ASP A 8 -9.09 10.22 32.02
C ASP A 8 -8.72 10.89 30.72
N LEU A 9 -8.19 12.09 30.82
CA LEU A 9 -7.75 12.78 29.65
C LEU A 9 -6.59 12.06 28.98
N LEU A 10 -5.71 11.48 29.77
CA LEU A 10 -4.61 10.73 29.21
C LEU A 10 -5.08 9.49 28.49
N GLU A 11 -6.09 8.84 29.00
CA GLU A 11 -6.63 7.69 28.32
C GLU A 11 -7.25 8.10 27.00
N VAL A 12 -8.01 9.16 27.02
CA VAL A 12 -8.59 9.69 25.81
C VAL A 12 -7.49 10.08 24.84
N ASN A 13 -6.45 10.71 25.35
CA ASN A 13 -5.34 11.12 24.50
C ASN A 13 -4.62 9.93 23.89
N VAL A 14 -4.52 8.85 24.62
CA VAL A 14 -3.93 7.64 24.06
C VAL A 14 -4.72 7.16 22.86
N HIS A 15 -6.04 7.21 22.95
CA HIS A 15 -6.86 6.85 21.80
C HIS A 15 -6.71 7.85 20.67
N LEU A 16 -6.67 9.13 21.01
CA LEU A 16 -6.55 10.17 20.01
C LEU A 16 -5.19 10.21 19.37
N THR A 17 -4.15 9.85 20.14
CA THR A 17 -2.79 9.87 19.60
C THR A 17 -2.44 8.60 18.87
N LYS A 18 -3.34 7.61 18.87
CA LYS A 18 -3.12 6.43 18.08
C LYS A 18 -3.29 6.83 16.62
N GLU A 19 -2.20 7.22 16.04
CA GLU A 19 -2.20 7.72 14.68
C GLU A 19 -2.56 6.65 13.68
N GLU A 20 -3.18 7.08 12.60
CA GLU A 20 -3.36 6.21 11.46
C GLU A 20 -1.99 5.82 10.92
N ARG A 21 -1.82 4.58 10.64
CA ARG A 21 -0.58 4.13 10.02
C ARG A 21 -0.59 4.57 8.56
N LYS A 22 0.46 5.25 8.16
CA LYS A 22 0.59 5.74 6.78
C LYS A 22 1.21 4.67 5.90
N ILE A 23 0.55 4.38 4.80
CA ILE A 23 0.97 3.34 3.85
C ILE A 23 1.13 3.97 2.47
N GLY A 24 2.20 3.66 1.79
CA GLY A 24 2.40 4.07 0.42
C GLY A 24 2.51 2.87 -0.49
N GLY A 25 1.82 2.89 -1.62
CA GLY A 25 1.84 1.79 -2.58
C GLY A 25 2.10 2.24 -4.00
N VAL A 26 2.70 1.36 -4.79
CA VAL A 26 3.05 1.64 -6.18
C VAL A 26 2.43 0.62 -7.11
N ALA A 27 1.58 1.10 -8.03
CA ALA A 27 1.06 0.30 -9.12
C ALA A 27 2.03 0.44 -10.31
N ILE A 28 2.80 -0.59 -10.58
CA ILE A 28 3.66 -0.61 -11.76
C ILE A 28 2.78 -0.92 -12.96
N VAL A 29 2.76 -0.02 -13.94
CA VAL A 29 1.99 -0.19 -15.16
C VAL A 29 2.97 -0.35 -16.32
N SER A 30 2.78 -1.42 -17.08
CA SER A 30 3.63 -1.71 -18.21
C SER A 30 2.80 -2.38 -19.29
N GLU A 31 2.88 -1.87 -20.51
CA GLU A 31 2.16 -2.43 -21.67
C GLU A 31 0.66 -2.60 -21.40
N GLY A 32 0.07 -1.63 -20.70
CA GLY A 32 -1.37 -1.63 -20.43
C GLY A 32 -1.82 -2.51 -19.27
N GLU A 33 -0.90 -3.16 -18.58
CA GLU A 33 -1.23 -4.04 -17.46
C GLU A 33 -0.56 -3.57 -16.18
N VAL A 34 -1.12 -3.95 -15.05
CA VAL A 34 -0.64 -3.57 -13.73
C VAL A 34 -0.08 -4.79 -13.01
N MET A 35 1.08 -4.60 -12.36
CA MET A 35 1.67 -5.67 -11.57
C MET A 35 0.96 -5.78 -10.23
N MET A 36 0.49 -6.99 -9.94
CA MET A 36 -0.12 -7.32 -8.66
C MET A 36 0.73 -8.37 -7.96
N VAL A 37 0.76 -8.29 -6.65
CA VAL A 37 1.44 -9.28 -5.81
C VAL A 37 0.43 -9.87 -4.83
N ARG A 38 0.59 -11.14 -4.51
CA ARG A 38 -0.31 -11.82 -3.58
C ARG A 38 0.34 -11.92 -2.21
N ARG A 39 -0.37 -11.46 -1.20
CA ARG A 39 0.14 -11.52 0.18
C ARG A 39 0.22 -12.97 0.63
N ALA A 40 1.24 -13.26 1.42
CA ALA A 40 1.47 -14.61 1.91
C ALA A 40 0.30 -15.10 2.76
N GLU A 41 0.15 -16.42 2.81
CA GLU A 41 -0.92 -17.05 3.57
C GLU A 41 -0.86 -16.70 5.06
N ASN A 42 0.35 -16.49 5.58
CA ASN A 42 0.54 -16.16 6.99
C ASN A 42 0.63 -14.64 7.26
N ALA A 43 0.24 -13.81 6.30
CA ALA A 43 0.24 -12.38 6.52
C ALA A 43 -0.75 -11.99 7.62
N GLY A 44 -0.37 -11.02 8.44
CA GLY A 44 -1.22 -10.57 9.55
C GLY A 44 -2.43 -9.78 9.09
N LYS A 45 -2.35 -9.13 7.94
CA LYS A 45 -3.44 -8.35 7.36
C LYS A 45 -3.69 -8.84 5.95
N TYR A 46 -4.95 -9.07 5.61
CA TYR A 46 -5.38 -9.49 4.28
C TYR A 46 -4.57 -10.67 3.71
N PRO A 47 -4.45 -11.80 4.45
CA PRO A 47 -3.71 -12.95 3.92
C PRO A 47 -4.31 -13.45 2.61
N ASN A 48 -3.47 -13.83 1.68
CA ASN A 48 -3.85 -14.32 0.35
C ASN A 48 -4.50 -13.28 -0.56
N TYR A 49 -4.64 -12.03 -0.13
CA TYR A 49 -5.19 -10.97 -0.98
C TYR A 49 -4.15 -10.47 -1.97
N TRP A 50 -4.63 -10.09 -3.13
CA TRP A 50 -3.82 -9.43 -4.14
C TRP A 50 -3.82 -7.93 -3.93
N ALA A 51 -2.68 -7.31 -4.15
CA ALA A 51 -2.52 -5.88 -3.98
C ALA A 51 -1.35 -5.39 -4.82
N VAL A 52 -1.22 -4.08 -4.95
CA VAL A 52 0.03 -3.53 -5.46
C VAL A 52 1.06 -3.57 -4.33
N PRO A 53 2.37 -3.60 -4.63
CA PRO A 53 3.39 -3.50 -3.58
C PRO A 53 3.17 -2.25 -2.74
N MET A 54 3.14 -2.41 -1.41
CA MET A 54 2.93 -1.28 -0.51
C MET A 54 3.39 -1.62 0.90
N GLY A 55 3.66 -0.59 1.68
CA GLY A 55 4.06 -0.76 3.05
C GLY A 55 4.13 0.54 3.81
N GLY A 56 4.57 0.46 5.05
CA GLY A 56 4.55 1.58 5.98
C GLY A 56 5.52 2.69 5.64
N VAL A 57 5.02 3.92 5.70
CA VAL A 57 5.84 5.12 5.55
C VAL A 57 6.53 5.35 6.88
N GLU A 58 7.84 5.55 6.84
CA GLU A 58 8.63 5.77 8.05
C GLU A 58 8.69 7.24 8.41
N GLU A 59 9.01 7.51 9.66
CA GLU A 59 9.15 8.88 10.12
C GLU A 59 10.18 9.60 9.26
N GLY A 60 9.84 10.79 8.83
CA GLY A 60 10.72 11.60 7.97
C GLY A 60 10.58 11.34 6.48
N GLU A 61 9.86 10.28 6.10
CA GLU A 61 9.60 10.03 4.68
C GLU A 61 8.29 10.67 4.24
N THR A 62 8.24 11.06 2.96
CA THR A 62 6.96 11.37 2.32
C THR A 62 6.29 10.04 1.95
N PHE A 63 5.00 10.09 1.63
CA PHE A 63 4.30 8.89 1.13
C PHE A 63 4.99 8.35 -0.12
N ARG A 64 5.46 9.22 -1.01
CA ARG A 64 6.12 8.81 -2.24
C ARG A 64 7.45 8.10 -1.95
N GLU A 65 8.22 8.62 -1.03
CA GLU A 65 9.49 8.02 -0.65
C GLU A 65 9.28 6.66 0.00
N GLY A 66 8.33 6.57 0.92
CA GLY A 66 8.00 5.32 1.56
C GLY A 66 7.49 4.27 0.57
N ALA A 67 6.64 4.71 -0.38
CA ALA A 67 6.10 3.82 -1.39
C ALA A 67 7.22 3.21 -2.26
N VAL A 68 8.19 4.02 -2.67
CA VAL A 68 9.29 3.52 -3.50
C VAL A 68 10.24 2.64 -2.70
N ARG A 69 10.49 2.97 -1.44
CA ARG A 69 11.33 2.13 -0.59
C ARG A 69 10.70 0.76 -0.40
N GLU A 70 9.38 0.73 -0.12
CA GLU A 70 8.66 -0.54 0.05
C GLU A 70 8.62 -1.33 -1.26
N LEU A 71 8.45 -0.66 -2.39
CA LEU A 71 8.50 -1.31 -3.69
C LEU A 71 9.83 -2.05 -3.86
N LYS A 72 10.93 -1.39 -3.52
CA LYS A 72 12.24 -1.99 -3.67
C LYS A 72 12.45 -3.16 -2.71
N GLU A 73 11.98 -3.01 -1.48
CA GLU A 73 12.09 -4.10 -0.49
C GLU A 73 11.28 -5.32 -0.89
N GLU A 74 10.10 -5.11 -1.47
CA GLU A 74 9.19 -6.21 -1.79
C GLU A 74 9.42 -6.83 -3.16
N THR A 75 10.00 -6.09 -4.10
CA THR A 75 10.11 -6.54 -5.49
C THR A 75 11.50 -6.39 -6.10
N MET A 76 12.41 -5.71 -5.44
CA MET A 76 13.74 -5.34 -5.95
C MET A 76 13.67 -4.37 -7.14
N LEU A 77 12.51 -3.81 -7.43
CA LEU A 77 12.36 -2.80 -8.48
C LEU A 77 12.45 -1.41 -7.86
N ASP A 78 12.99 -0.47 -8.62
CA ASP A 78 13.21 0.89 -8.14
C ASP A 78 12.53 1.91 -9.06
N PHE A 79 12.16 3.05 -8.51
CA PHE A 79 11.54 4.12 -9.28
C PHE A 79 11.80 5.45 -8.59
N ASN A 80 11.81 6.54 -9.36
CA ASN A 80 12.01 7.87 -8.78
C ASN A 80 10.72 8.32 -8.10
N PRO A 81 10.73 8.59 -6.79
CA PRO A 81 9.52 9.02 -6.08
C PRO A 81 8.84 10.24 -6.71
N LYS A 82 9.63 11.13 -7.29
CA LYS A 82 9.10 12.35 -7.89
C LYS A 82 8.36 12.09 -9.20
N SER A 83 8.60 10.96 -9.82
CA SER A 83 7.96 10.59 -11.08
C SER A 83 6.68 9.79 -10.90
N LEU A 84 6.35 9.45 -9.67
CA LEU A 84 5.10 8.75 -9.37
C LEU A 84 3.89 9.65 -9.66
N VAL A 85 2.82 9.04 -10.16
CA VAL A 85 1.56 9.74 -10.41
C VAL A 85 0.54 9.28 -9.36
N TYR A 86 -0.04 10.22 -8.64
CA TYR A 86 -1.02 9.89 -7.61
C TYR A 86 -2.31 9.31 -8.21
N LEU A 87 -2.79 8.21 -7.65
CA LEU A 87 -4.00 7.54 -8.10
C LEU A 87 -5.18 7.72 -7.15
N GLY A 88 -4.95 7.68 -5.85
CA GLY A 88 -6.05 7.78 -4.89
C GLY A 88 -5.63 7.38 -3.49
N THR A 89 -6.57 7.58 -2.57
CA THR A 89 -6.35 7.32 -1.14
C THR A 89 -7.43 6.39 -0.61
N ILE A 90 -7.03 5.43 0.20
CA ILE A 90 -7.94 4.53 0.90
C ILE A 90 -7.80 4.77 2.39
N LYS A 91 -8.93 5.03 3.04
CA LYS A 91 -8.96 5.10 4.49
C LYS A 91 -9.44 3.74 4.99
N ASP A 92 -8.51 2.95 5.50
CA ASP A 92 -8.80 1.59 5.95
C ASP A 92 -9.07 1.60 7.44
N GLY A 93 -10.36 1.63 7.80
CA GLY A 93 -10.77 1.66 9.21
C GLY A 93 -10.55 0.35 9.93
N LYS A 94 -10.48 -0.76 9.21
CA LYS A 94 -10.28 -2.07 9.83
C LYS A 94 -8.91 -2.15 10.53
N TYR A 95 -7.89 -1.59 9.91
CA TYR A 95 -6.54 -1.61 10.46
C TYR A 95 -6.00 -0.22 10.79
N ASN A 96 -6.87 0.78 10.78
CA ASN A 96 -6.50 2.16 11.07
C ASN A 96 -5.33 2.64 10.22
N ARG A 97 -5.47 2.51 8.90
CA ARG A 97 -4.43 2.87 7.94
C ARG A 97 -4.93 3.91 6.95
N LEU A 98 -4.04 4.79 6.56
CA LEU A 98 -4.25 5.71 5.45
C LEU A 98 -3.32 5.30 4.33
N VAL A 99 -3.88 4.80 3.24
CA VAL A 99 -3.11 4.25 2.11
C VAL A 99 -3.18 5.20 0.94
N LYS A 100 -2.02 5.62 0.44
CA LYS A 100 -1.96 6.40 -0.80
C LYS A 100 -1.32 5.57 -1.88
N LEU A 101 -1.99 5.51 -3.01
CA LEU A 101 -1.56 4.72 -4.16
C LEU A 101 -1.04 5.62 -5.27
N TYR A 102 0.03 5.19 -5.89
CA TYR A 102 0.69 5.90 -6.99
C TYR A 102 0.95 4.95 -8.14
N LYS A 103 1.06 5.53 -9.34
CA LYS A 103 1.38 4.77 -10.54
C LYS A 103 2.85 5.03 -10.94
N ALA A 104 3.53 3.97 -11.35
CA ALA A 104 4.84 4.05 -11.94
C ALA A 104 4.80 3.37 -13.30
N ASP A 105 5.00 4.14 -14.36
CA ASP A 105 5.06 3.58 -15.71
C ASP A 105 6.46 3.01 -15.95
N MET A 106 6.53 1.75 -16.30
CA MET A 106 7.79 1.07 -16.59
C MET A 106 7.67 0.27 -17.88
N ASP A 107 8.76 0.23 -18.65
CA ASP A 107 8.79 -0.51 -19.90
C ASP A 107 9.15 -1.97 -19.68
N GLY A 108 8.68 -2.84 -20.57
CA GLY A 108 9.18 -4.21 -20.68
C GLY A 108 8.70 -5.18 -19.63
N LYS A 109 7.64 -4.83 -18.89
CA LYS A 109 7.09 -5.69 -17.84
C LYS A 109 8.18 -6.26 -16.94
N PRO A 110 8.86 -5.39 -16.15
CA PRO A 110 9.94 -5.88 -15.30
C PRO A 110 9.44 -6.94 -14.33
N GLU A 111 10.25 -7.98 -14.13
CA GLU A 111 9.89 -9.06 -13.23
C GLU A 111 10.38 -8.76 -11.81
N PRO A 112 9.54 -8.91 -10.81
CA PRO A 112 9.96 -8.69 -9.44
C PRO A 112 10.72 -9.89 -8.88
N THR A 113 11.55 -9.63 -7.87
CA THR A 113 12.05 -10.68 -7.00
C THR A 113 11.29 -10.48 -5.69
N LEU A 114 10.39 -11.39 -5.38
CA LEU A 114 9.51 -11.23 -4.22
C LEU A 114 10.24 -11.51 -2.91
N ASP A 115 9.82 -10.78 -1.87
CA ASP A 115 10.24 -11.05 -0.51
C ASP A 115 9.37 -12.16 0.09
N HIS A 116 9.62 -12.49 1.37
CA HIS A 116 8.88 -13.56 2.06
C HIS A 116 7.42 -13.19 2.39
N GLU A 117 7.05 -11.93 2.22
CA GLU A 117 5.68 -11.47 2.53
C GLU A 117 4.71 -11.72 1.38
N HIS A 118 5.21 -12.14 0.23
CA HIS A 118 4.39 -12.36 -0.96
C HIS A 118 4.66 -13.73 -1.57
N SER A 119 3.61 -14.37 -2.09
CA SER A 119 3.68 -15.73 -2.62
C SER A 119 3.61 -15.82 -4.12
N GLU A 120 3.01 -14.83 -4.78
CA GLU A 120 2.79 -14.85 -6.22
C GLU A 120 2.78 -13.43 -6.77
N TRP A 121 3.00 -13.30 -8.07
CA TRP A 121 2.89 -12.03 -8.76
C TRP A 121 2.43 -12.25 -10.19
N GLY A 122 1.93 -11.19 -10.83
CA GLY A 122 1.60 -11.22 -12.25
C GLY A 122 1.20 -9.85 -12.74
N TYR A 123 1.14 -9.70 -14.05
CA TYR A 123 0.61 -8.51 -14.69
C TYR A 123 -0.82 -8.79 -15.12
N TYR A 124 -1.72 -7.87 -14.84
CA TYR A 124 -3.15 -8.06 -15.09
C TYR A 124 -3.75 -6.83 -15.74
N ASN A 125 -4.74 -7.07 -16.60
CA ASN A 125 -5.55 -5.99 -17.14
C ASN A 125 -6.26 -5.32 -15.96
N PRO A 126 -6.22 -3.97 -15.84
CA PRO A 126 -6.89 -3.29 -14.73
C PRO A 126 -8.38 -3.56 -14.62
N LYS A 127 -9.01 -4.03 -15.71
CA LYS A 127 -10.44 -4.38 -15.71
C LYS A 127 -10.68 -5.85 -15.35
N GLU A 128 -9.62 -6.62 -15.17
CA GLU A 128 -9.70 -8.05 -14.88
C GLU A 128 -8.70 -8.43 -13.80
N LEU A 129 -8.81 -7.76 -12.67
CA LEU A 129 -7.85 -7.95 -11.58
C LEU A 129 -8.07 -9.29 -10.87
N PRO A 130 -7.00 -9.86 -10.29
CA PRO A 130 -7.12 -11.14 -9.59
C PRO A 130 -7.88 -11.00 -8.28
N HIS A 131 -8.41 -12.09 -7.77
CA HIS A 131 -9.18 -12.13 -6.54
C HIS A 131 -8.55 -13.08 -5.53
N PRO A 132 -8.72 -12.84 -4.23
CA PRO A 132 -9.41 -11.71 -3.62
C PRO A 132 -8.57 -10.42 -3.65
N ILE A 133 -9.24 -9.29 -3.71
CA ILE A 133 -8.63 -7.98 -3.70
C ILE A 133 -9.53 -7.03 -2.90
N GLU A 134 -8.94 -6.08 -2.20
CA GLU A 134 -9.69 -5.13 -1.41
C GLU A 134 -10.49 -4.22 -2.35
N ASP A 135 -11.78 -4.03 -2.05
CA ASP A 135 -12.71 -3.36 -2.97
C ASP A 135 -12.30 -1.95 -3.38
N ARG A 136 -11.81 -1.16 -2.46
CA ARG A 136 -11.45 0.23 -2.75
C ARG A 136 -10.21 0.32 -3.61
N MET A 137 -9.24 -0.57 -3.39
CA MET A 137 -8.07 -0.67 -4.24
C MET A 137 -8.50 -1.07 -5.66
N LYS A 138 -9.38 -2.04 -5.77
CA LYS A 138 -9.90 -2.47 -7.06
C LYS A 138 -10.53 -1.30 -7.79
N GLN A 139 -11.37 -0.52 -7.11
CA GLN A 139 -12.03 0.64 -7.71
C GLN A 139 -11.02 1.68 -8.20
N ILE A 140 -10.04 2.00 -7.39
CA ILE A 140 -9.01 2.99 -7.76
C ILE A 140 -8.27 2.53 -9.01
N LEU A 141 -7.86 1.27 -9.05
CA LEU A 141 -7.12 0.73 -10.19
C LEU A 141 -7.97 0.68 -11.45
N GLU A 142 -9.22 0.24 -11.33
CA GLU A 142 -10.13 0.17 -12.47
C GLU A 142 -10.44 1.54 -13.05
N LEU A 143 -10.61 2.54 -12.20
CA LEU A 143 -11.00 3.87 -12.65
C LEU A 143 -9.84 4.71 -13.17
N ASN A 144 -8.61 4.43 -12.74
CA ASN A 144 -7.48 5.30 -13.02
C ASN A 144 -6.36 4.68 -13.86
N LEU A 145 -6.50 3.45 -14.25
CA LEU A 145 -5.50 2.79 -15.10
C LEU A 145 -6.11 2.33 -16.47
#